data_22717962d53ac94623f1083f651d5367
#
_entry.id   22717962d53ac94623f1083f651d5367
#
_cell.length_a   1.000
_cell.length_b   1.000
_cell.length_c   1.000
_cell.angle_alpha   90.00
_cell.angle_beta   90.00
_cell.angle_gamma   90.00
#
_symmetry.space_group_name_H-M   'P 1'
#
loop_
_entity.id
_entity.type
_entity.pdbx_description
1 polymer ?
#
loop_
_entity_poly.entity_id
_entity_poly.type
_entity_poly.pdbx_seq_one_letter_code
_entity_poly.pdbx_strand_id
1 'polypeptide(L)'
;MSDLPNWRDNLRREGGHWDDGRWYDIHLERRLPQAVPMLEELAMALPPLPPGATVCDLACGTGNAAATVLDAYPQVELVLLDEDPDLLSIAHEKVGQLTRNAEPLQVAVPSDGAPLPGGPYDLVVASLALHAIVGHEVDPAEAESRYELLFRSVLEPLRPGGHCLIGDHVGTLPLYPPLKAMERAGFTEVDCAWRQDDFFVAGGRKSP
;
A
#
# COMPACT_ATOMS: atom_id res chain seq x y z
N MET A 1 0.86 2.84 34.84
CA MET A 1 1.00 2.90 33.37
C MET A 1 1.39 1.50 32.96
N SER A 2 0.48 0.80 32.32
CA SER A 2 0.69 -0.60 31.93
C SER A 2 1.65 -0.65 30.76
N ASP A 3 2.76 -1.38 30.93
CA ASP A 3 3.66 -1.77 29.86
C ASP A 3 2.92 -2.75 28.91
N LEU A 4 2.01 -2.21 28.11
CA LEU A 4 1.52 -2.96 26.95
C LEU A 4 2.69 -3.08 25.99
N PRO A 5 3.01 -4.30 25.52
CA PRO A 5 4.09 -4.49 24.57
C PRO A 5 3.85 -3.58 23.36
N ASN A 6 4.84 -2.76 23.04
CA ASN A 6 4.79 -1.88 21.90
C ASN A 6 4.63 -2.75 20.64
N TRP A 7 3.56 -2.54 19.87
CA TRP A 7 3.30 -3.26 18.62
C TRP A 7 4.50 -3.22 17.65
N ARG A 8 5.32 -2.14 17.71
CA ARG A 8 6.56 -1.99 16.94
C ARG A 8 7.59 -3.09 17.26
N ASP A 9 7.63 -3.57 18.49
CA ASP A 9 8.54 -4.66 18.89
C ASP A 9 8.11 -6.00 18.28
N ASN A 10 6.83 -6.12 17.90
CA ASN A 10 6.31 -7.28 17.19
C ASN A 10 6.68 -7.28 15.70
N LEU A 11 6.85 -6.12 15.08
CA LEU A 11 7.31 -6.00 13.69
C LEU A 11 8.80 -6.34 13.51
N ARG A 12 9.59 -6.26 14.60
CA ARG A 12 11.04 -6.52 14.58
C ARG A 12 11.42 -7.96 14.87
N ARG A 13 10.46 -8.86 15.10
CA ARG A 13 10.75 -10.27 15.33
C ARG A 13 10.99 -10.96 14.00
N GLU A 14 12.28 -11.13 13.68
CA GLU A 14 12.71 -12.03 12.61
C GLU A 14 12.27 -13.46 12.94
N GLY A 15 11.61 -14.09 12.00
CA GLY A 15 11.14 -15.46 12.10
C GLY A 15 9.86 -15.62 12.93
N GLY A 16 9.03 -16.52 12.52
CA GLY A 16 7.77 -16.88 13.15
C GLY A 16 6.57 -16.63 12.27
N HIS A 17 5.40 -16.51 12.86
CA HIS A 17 4.11 -16.46 12.18
C HIS A 17 3.88 -15.26 11.23
N TRP A 18 4.79 -14.30 11.15
CA TRP A 18 4.72 -13.21 10.18
C TRP A 18 5.04 -13.64 8.76
N ASP A 19 5.83 -14.69 8.61
CA ASP A 19 6.18 -15.25 7.31
C ASP A 19 5.04 -16.14 6.75
N ASP A 20 4.03 -16.47 7.59
CA ASP A 20 2.81 -17.15 7.16
C ASP A 20 1.69 -16.13 6.97
N GLY A 21 1.39 -15.77 5.73
CA GLY A 21 0.38 -14.78 5.40
C GLY A 21 -1.03 -15.10 5.92
N ARG A 22 -1.37 -16.38 6.13
CA ARG A 22 -2.67 -16.77 6.73
C ARG A 22 -2.71 -16.42 8.21
N TRP A 23 -1.61 -16.60 8.93
CA TRP A 23 -1.47 -16.17 10.31
C TRP A 23 -1.46 -14.65 10.44
N TYR A 24 -0.87 -13.95 9.47
CA TYR A 24 -0.89 -12.50 9.40
C TYR A 24 -2.32 -11.96 9.41
N ASP A 25 -3.19 -12.44 8.51
CA ASP A 25 -4.57 -12.00 8.41
C ASP A 25 -5.38 -12.26 9.69
N ILE A 26 -5.26 -13.48 10.26
CA ILE A 26 -5.99 -13.86 11.49
C ILE A 26 -5.62 -12.98 12.69
N HIS A 27 -4.39 -12.49 12.73
CA HIS A 27 -3.87 -11.72 13.85
C HIS A 27 -3.66 -10.23 13.56
N LEU A 28 -4.02 -9.76 12.36
CA LEU A 28 -3.78 -8.37 11.94
C LEU A 28 -4.33 -7.38 12.97
N GLU A 29 -5.62 -7.45 13.29
CA GLU A 29 -6.27 -6.54 14.24
C GLU A 29 -5.65 -6.61 15.65
N ARG A 30 -5.29 -7.81 16.10
CA ARG A 30 -4.70 -7.98 17.44
C ARG A 30 -3.29 -7.41 17.54
N ARG A 31 -2.52 -7.44 16.47
CA ARG A 31 -1.11 -7.04 16.45
C ARG A 31 -0.90 -5.62 15.96
N LEU A 32 -1.76 -5.18 15.03
CA LEU A 32 -1.80 -3.84 14.47
C LEU A 32 -3.22 -3.27 14.66
N PRO A 33 -3.58 -2.81 15.87
CA PRO A 33 -4.96 -2.44 16.20
C PRO A 33 -5.56 -1.35 15.29
N GLN A 34 -4.71 -0.53 14.65
CA GLN A 34 -5.16 0.52 13.73
C GLN A 34 -5.18 0.06 12.26
N ALA A 35 -4.80 -1.18 11.95
CA ALA A 35 -4.78 -1.66 10.56
C ALA A 35 -6.19 -1.77 9.97
N VAL A 36 -7.17 -2.26 10.73
CA VAL A 36 -8.56 -2.36 10.29
C VAL A 36 -9.18 -0.97 10.13
N PRO A 37 -9.15 -0.06 11.14
CA PRO A 37 -9.57 1.33 10.94
C PRO A 37 -8.89 2.02 9.76
N MET A 38 -7.59 1.82 9.56
CA MET A 38 -6.87 2.36 8.41
C MET A 38 -7.42 1.85 7.07
N LEU A 39 -7.77 0.56 6.96
CA LEU A 39 -8.38 0.02 5.74
C LEU A 39 -9.80 0.57 5.52
N GLU A 40 -10.58 0.78 6.57
CA GLU A 40 -11.89 1.44 6.49
C GLU A 40 -11.76 2.88 5.98
N GLU A 41 -10.79 3.63 6.50
CA GLU A 41 -10.50 4.99 6.06
C GLU A 41 -9.90 5.03 4.64
N LEU A 42 -9.12 4.02 4.27
CA LEU A 42 -8.64 3.87 2.90
C LEU A 42 -9.83 3.66 1.94
N ALA A 43 -10.83 2.85 2.32
CA ALA A 43 -12.06 2.68 1.55
C ALA A 43 -12.82 4.01 1.38
N MET A 44 -12.90 4.82 2.42
CA MET A 44 -13.57 6.13 2.39
C MET A 44 -12.82 7.16 1.55
N ALA A 45 -11.50 7.02 1.41
CA ALA A 45 -10.64 7.90 0.63
C ALA A 45 -10.50 7.50 -0.85
N LEU A 46 -11.08 6.36 -1.27
CA LEU A 46 -11.00 5.92 -2.66
C LEU A 46 -11.60 6.97 -3.60
N PRO A 47 -10.90 7.33 -4.69
CA PRO A 47 -11.46 8.22 -5.70
C PRO A 47 -12.60 7.54 -6.47
N PRO A 48 -13.51 8.29 -7.10
CA PRO A 48 -14.51 7.71 -8.00
C PRO A 48 -13.83 6.92 -9.12
N LEU A 49 -14.13 5.63 -9.23
CA LEU A 49 -13.61 4.75 -10.25
C LEU A 49 -14.72 4.31 -11.21
N PRO A 50 -14.53 4.44 -12.53
CA PRO A 50 -15.49 3.92 -13.50
C PRO A 50 -15.45 2.38 -13.54
N PRO A 51 -16.53 1.72 -14.00
CA PRO A 51 -16.50 0.30 -14.28
C PRO A 51 -15.37 -0.06 -15.26
N GLY A 52 -14.59 -1.09 -14.96
CA GLY A 52 -13.42 -1.49 -15.76
C GLY A 52 -12.18 -0.63 -15.52
N ALA A 53 -12.17 0.23 -14.49
CA ALA A 53 -10.95 0.91 -14.07
C ALA A 53 -9.87 -0.12 -13.69
N THR A 54 -8.63 0.16 -14.05
CA THR A 54 -7.49 -0.71 -13.73
C THR A 54 -6.84 -0.23 -12.42
N VAL A 55 -6.82 -1.10 -11.42
CA VAL A 55 -6.26 -0.82 -10.09
C VAL A 55 -5.08 -1.75 -9.81
N CYS A 56 -3.97 -1.18 -9.37
CA CYS A 56 -2.82 -1.94 -8.88
C CYS A 56 -2.82 -1.93 -7.35
N ASP A 57 -2.78 -3.11 -6.72
CA ASP A 57 -2.42 -3.27 -5.30
C ASP A 57 -0.92 -3.52 -5.23
N LEU A 58 -0.17 -2.50 -4.81
CA LEU A 58 1.29 -2.45 -4.80
C LEU A 58 1.85 -3.09 -3.54
N ALA A 59 2.70 -4.09 -3.69
CA ALA A 59 3.18 -4.96 -2.61
C ALA A 59 1.98 -5.46 -1.80
N CYS A 60 1.09 -6.17 -2.52
CA CYS A 60 -0.26 -6.48 -2.06
C CYS A 60 -0.30 -7.40 -0.83
N GLY A 61 0.81 -8.07 -0.50
CA GLY A 61 0.88 -9.01 0.59
C GLY A 61 -0.24 -10.06 0.49
N THR A 62 -1.11 -10.11 1.48
CA THR A 62 -2.28 -11.00 1.48
C THR A 62 -3.53 -10.41 0.79
N GLY A 63 -3.44 -9.24 0.15
CA GLY A 63 -4.50 -8.64 -0.66
C GLY A 63 -5.60 -7.91 0.13
N ASN A 64 -5.28 -7.36 1.30
CA ASN A 64 -6.26 -6.64 2.12
C ASN A 64 -6.74 -5.34 1.46
N ALA A 65 -5.82 -4.56 0.85
CA ALA A 65 -6.20 -3.34 0.13
C ALA A 65 -7.01 -3.67 -1.13
N ALA A 66 -6.61 -4.70 -1.88
CA ALA A 66 -7.38 -5.18 -3.04
C ALA A 66 -8.80 -5.59 -2.67
N ALA A 67 -8.98 -6.34 -1.57
CA ALA A 67 -10.31 -6.71 -1.06
C ALA A 67 -11.14 -5.46 -0.70
N THR A 68 -10.52 -4.48 -0.02
CA THR A 68 -11.14 -3.20 0.33
C THR A 68 -11.61 -2.43 -0.92
N VAL A 69 -10.79 -2.41 -1.98
CA VAL A 69 -11.19 -1.77 -3.26
C VAL A 69 -12.35 -2.50 -3.90
N LEU A 70 -12.34 -3.84 -3.91
CA LEU A 70 -13.42 -4.64 -4.50
C LEU A 70 -14.75 -4.51 -3.79
N ASP A 71 -14.74 -4.33 -2.46
CA ASP A 71 -15.95 -4.08 -1.69
C ASP A 71 -16.63 -2.77 -2.12
N ALA A 72 -15.85 -1.75 -2.46
CA ALA A 72 -16.36 -0.46 -2.94
C ALA A 72 -16.63 -0.47 -4.45
N TYR A 73 -15.80 -1.13 -5.24
CA TYR A 73 -15.82 -1.13 -6.70
C TYR A 73 -15.66 -2.54 -7.28
N PRO A 74 -16.72 -3.38 -7.27
CA PRO A 74 -16.62 -4.80 -7.67
C PRO A 74 -16.37 -5.02 -9.18
N GLN A 75 -16.39 -3.96 -10.00
CA GLN A 75 -16.23 -4.04 -11.45
C GLN A 75 -14.86 -3.53 -11.93
N VAL A 76 -13.89 -3.33 -11.03
CA VAL A 76 -12.53 -2.96 -11.44
C VAL A 76 -11.74 -4.17 -11.92
N GLU A 77 -10.71 -3.90 -12.69
CA GLU A 77 -9.67 -4.86 -13.07
C GLU A 77 -8.51 -4.70 -12.09
N LEU A 78 -8.12 -5.77 -11.42
CA LEU A 78 -7.06 -5.75 -10.42
C LEU A 78 -5.75 -6.30 -10.98
N VAL A 79 -4.65 -5.63 -10.65
CA VAL A 79 -3.29 -6.18 -10.72
C VAL A 79 -2.78 -6.29 -9.29
N LEU A 80 -2.48 -7.52 -8.86
CA LEU A 80 -1.89 -7.83 -7.57
C LEU A 80 -0.38 -7.92 -7.76
N LEU A 81 0.38 -6.96 -7.25
CA LEU A 81 1.82 -6.89 -7.44
C LEU A 81 2.54 -7.18 -6.12
N ASP A 82 3.32 -8.24 -6.08
CA ASP A 82 4.17 -8.60 -4.94
C ASP A 82 5.39 -9.40 -5.41
N GLU A 83 6.49 -9.36 -4.68
CA GLU A 83 7.67 -10.18 -4.97
C GLU A 83 7.58 -11.58 -4.37
N ASP A 84 6.81 -11.73 -3.29
CA ASP A 84 6.62 -13.00 -2.58
C ASP A 84 5.51 -13.83 -3.25
N PRO A 85 5.85 -14.98 -3.86
CA PRO A 85 4.86 -15.81 -4.55
C PRO A 85 3.83 -16.44 -3.60
N ASP A 86 4.18 -16.68 -2.34
CA ASP A 86 3.28 -17.30 -1.37
C ASP A 86 2.22 -16.28 -0.92
N LEU A 87 2.62 -15.04 -0.63
CA LEU A 87 1.69 -13.94 -0.32
C LEU A 87 0.80 -13.63 -1.52
N LEU A 88 1.37 -13.56 -2.71
CA LEU A 88 0.62 -13.32 -3.95
C LEU A 88 -0.43 -14.41 -4.22
N SER A 89 -0.10 -15.68 -3.92
CA SER A 89 -1.05 -16.79 -4.01
C SER A 89 -2.22 -16.63 -3.04
N ILE A 90 -1.95 -16.22 -1.79
CA ILE A 90 -2.98 -15.96 -0.78
C ILE A 90 -3.86 -14.79 -1.20
N ALA A 91 -3.26 -13.69 -1.68
CA ALA A 91 -4.00 -12.55 -2.19
C ALA A 91 -4.93 -12.95 -3.34
N HIS A 92 -4.41 -13.67 -4.32
CA HIS A 92 -5.18 -14.12 -5.49
C HIS A 92 -6.32 -15.08 -5.08
N GLU A 93 -6.11 -16.00 -4.13
CA GLU A 93 -7.16 -16.85 -3.57
C GLU A 93 -8.24 -16.00 -2.88
N LYS A 94 -7.84 -15.02 -2.05
CA LYS A 94 -8.76 -14.13 -1.34
C LYS A 94 -9.64 -13.33 -2.29
N VAL A 95 -9.04 -12.61 -3.22
CA VAL A 95 -9.80 -11.75 -4.15
C VAL A 95 -10.54 -12.57 -5.20
N GLY A 96 -10.09 -13.79 -5.52
CA GLY A 96 -10.76 -14.71 -6.44
C GLY A 96 -12.15 -15.16 -5.98
N GLN A 97 -12.48 -14.96 -4.70
CA GLN A 97 -13.81 -15.15 -4.15
C GLN A 97 -14.74 -13.96 -4.46
N LEU A 98 -14.18 -12.79 -4.74
CA LEU A 98 -14.89 -11.53 -4.97
C LEU A 98 -14.97 -11.18 -6.46
N THR A 99 -13.93 -11.48 -7.23
CA THR A 99 -13.83 -11.16 -8.66
C THR A 99 -13.09 -12.24 -9.43
N ARG A 100 -13.30 -12.27 -10.74
CA ARG A 100 -12.47 -13.06 -11.69
C ARG A 100 -11.47 -12.19 -12.46
N ASN A 101 -11.48 -10.88 -12.24
CA ASN A 101 -10.69 -9.90 -12.96
C ASN A 101 -9.48 -9.46 -12.11
N ALA A 102 -8.74 -10.42 -11.54
CA ALA A 102 -7.53 -10.17 -10.78
C ALA A 102 -6.35 -10.89 -11.44
N GLU A 103 -5.32 -10.15 -11.80
CA GLU A 103 -4.09 -10.66 -12.40
C GLU A 103 -2.96 -10.59 -11.35
N PRO A 104 -2.39 -11.74 -10.93
CA PRO A 104 -1.21 -11.74 -10.08
C PRO A 104 0.04 -11.46 -10.91
N LEU A 105 0.88 -10.54 -10.43
CA LEU A 105 2.13 -10.15 -11.07
C LEU A 105 3.28 -10.26 -10.07
N GLN A 106 4.05 -11.34 -10.17
CA GLN A 106 5.20 -11.55 -9.30
C GLN A 106 6.38 -10.69 -9.76
N VAL A 107 6.61 -9.60 -9.05
CA VAL A 107 7.73 -8.68 -9.32
C VAL A 107 8.07 -7.86 -8.09
N ALA A 108 9.36 -7.59 -7.89
CA ALA A 108 9.81 -6.65 -6.88
C ALA A 108 9.49 -5.21 -7.28
N VAL A 109 9.19 -4.37 -6.31
CA VAL A 109 9.02 -2.94 -6.53
C VAL A 109 10.35 -2.33 -6.97
N PRO A 110 10.41 -1.57 -8.08
CA PRO A 110 11.65 -0.96 -8.54
C PRO A 110 12.25 0.00 -7.51
N SER A 111 13.52 -0.19 -7.16
CA SER A 111 14.24 0.67 -6.22
C SER A 111 14.96 1.85 -6.88
N ASP A 112 14.99 1.90 -8.21
CA ASP A 112 15.69 2.90 -9.02
C ASP A 112 14.76 3.95 -9.64
N GLY A 113 13.46 3.89 -9.35
CA GLY A 113 12.45 4.77 -9.92
C GLY A 113 11.93 4.35 -11.30
N ALA A 114 12.27 3.14 -11.77
CA ALA A 114 11.69 2.60 -13.00
C ALA A 114 10.17 2.39 -12.83
N PRO A 115 9.38 2.54 -13.91
CA PRO A 115 7.93 2.40 -13.84
C PRO A 115 7.48 1.02 -13.33
N LEU A 116 6.41 0.99 -12.52
CA LEU A 116 5.74 -0.27 -12.21
C LEU A 116 5.22 -0.92 -13.48
N PRO A 117 5.38 -2.23 -13.63
CA PRO A 117 4.85 -2.96 -14.77
C PRO A 117 3.32 -3.08 -14.73
N GLY A 118 2.70 -3.44 -15.85
CA GLY A 118 1.28 -3.81 -15.95
C GLY A 118 0.30 -2.66 -16.14
N GLY A 119 0.75 -1.39 -16.11
CA GLY A 119 -0.12 -0.23 -16.36
C GLY A 119 -0.61 -0.10 -17.82
N PRO A 120 -1.40 0.93 -18.13
CA PRO A 120 -1.67 2.12 -17.31
C PRO A 120 -2.78 1.91 -16.27
N TYR A 121 -2.62 2.52 -15.10
CA TYR A 121 -3.51 2.39 -13.96
C TYR A 121 -4.38 3.64 -13.73
N ASP A 122 -5.61 3.46 -13.29
CA ASP A 122 -6.49 4.52 -12.80
C ASP A 122 -6.22 4.80 -11.30
N LEU A 123 -5.83 3.75 -10.56
CA LEU A 123 -5.46 3.84 -9.15
C LEU A 123 -4.30 2.88 -8.86
N VAL A 124 -3.32 3.34 -8.10
CA VAL A 124 -2.38 2.49 -7.38
C VAL A 124 -2.70 2.62 -5.90
N VAL A 125 -2.99 1.50 -5.25
CA VAL A 125 -3.22 1.44 -3.80
C VAL A 125 -2.09 0.64 -3.15
N ALA A 126 -1.70 1.02 -1.92
CA ALA A 126 -0.76 0.25 -1.12
C ALA A 126 -1.18 0.28 0.35
N SER A 127 -1.08 -0.85 1.03
CA SER A 127 -1.44 -0.97 2.44
C SER A 127 -0.36 -1.68 3.22
N LEU A 128 0.18 -1.02 4.27
CA LEU A 128 1.23 -1.55 5.14
C LEU A 128 2.49 -2.03 4.38
N ALA A 129 2.83 -1.37 3.28
CA ALA A 129 3.86 -1.78 2.34
C ALA A 129 5.06 -0.84 2.29
N LEU A 130 4.83 0.47 2.35
CA LEU A 130 5.88 1.47 2.11
C LEU A 130 7.01 1.39 3.14
N HIS A 131 6.66 1.16 4.40
CA HIS A 131 7.64 1.01 5.48
C HIS A 131 8.59 -0.19 5.24
N ALA A 132 8.10 -1.26 4.62
CA ALA A 132 8.92 -2.42 4.27
C ALA A 132 9.79 -2.14 3.04
N ILE A 133 9.23 -1.50 1.99
CA ILE A 133 9.94 -1.15 0.75
C ILE A 133 11.07 -0.15 1.03
N VAL A 134 10.79 0.87 1.82
CA VAL A 134 11.77 1.93 2.15
C VAL A 134 12.78 1.45 3.20
N GLY A 135 12.35 0.58 4.12
CA GLY A 135 13.16 0.01 5.18
C GLY A 135 13.01 0.71 6.53
N HIS A 136 13.17 -0.05 7.61
CA HIS A 136 12.92 0.41 8.98
C HIS A 136 14.10 1.14 9.64
N GLU A 137 15.33 0.81 9.25
CA GLU A 137 16.57 1.30 9.86
C GLU A 137 17.42 2.10 8.87
N VAL A 138 16.76 3.00 8.13
CA VAL A 138 17.40 3.81 7.10
C VAL A 138 17.62 5.22 7.64
N ASP A 139 18.74 5.82 7.26
CA ASP A 139 18.96 7.24 7.52
C ASP A 139 17.82 8.09 6.94
N PRO A 140 17.34 9.13 7.65
CA PRO A 140 16.21 9.94 7.19
C PRO A 140 16.36 10.51 5.78
N ALA A 141 17.57 10.94 5.40
CA ALA A 141 17.82 11.47 4.05
C ALA A 141 17.78 10.38 2.97
N GLU A 142 18.26 9.19 3.31
CA GLU A 142 18.15 8.01 2.45
C GLU A 142 16.70 7.57 2.31
N ALA A 143 15.93 7.55 3.41
CA ALA A 143 14.52 7.24 3.39
C ALA A 143 13.73 8.20 2.49
N GLU A 144 13.99 9.52 2.57
CA GLU A 144 13.38 10.50 1.67
C GLU A 144 13.67 10.22 0.20
N SER A 145 14.92 9.86 -0.12
CA SER A 145 15.32 9.52 -1.48
C SER A 145 14.62 8.24 -1.97
N ARG A 146 14.53 7.22 -1.13
CA ARG A 146 13.83 5.96 -1.46
C ARG A 146 12.33 6.19 -1.68
N TYR A 147 11.68 7.01 -0.84
CA TYR A 147 10.28 7.41 -1.06
C TYR A 147 10.09 8.12 -2.39
N GLU A 148 10.99 9.04 -2.75
CA GLU A 148 10.88 9.77 -4.01
C GLU A 148 11.02 8.84 -5.23
N LEU A 149 11.97 7.90 -5.21
CA LEU A 149 12.13 6.90 -6.26
C LEU A 149 10.89 5.99 -6.36
N LEU A 150 10.37 5.52 -5.23
CA LEU A 150 9.15 4.73 -5.19
C LEU A 150 7.96 5.48 -5.81
N PHE A 151 7.74 6.74 -5.43
CA PHE A 151 6.63 7.51 -5.98
C PHE A 151 6.81 7.87 -7.46
N ARG A 152 8.03 7.99 -7.96
CA ARG A 152 8.29 8.08 -9.40
C ARG A 152 7.90 6.81 -10.14
N SER A 153 8.23 5.64 -9.58
CA SER A 153 7.83 4.35 -10.14
C SER A 153 6.31 4.20 -10.22
N VAL A 154 5.59 4.75 -9.24
CA VAL A 154 4.12 4.74 -9.20
C VAL A 154 3.51 5.76 -10.16
N LEU A 155 4.06 6.98 -10.22
CA LEU A 155 3.48 8.09 -10.99
C LEU A 155 3.45 7.78 -12.50
N GLU A 156 4.52 7.20 -13.04
CA GLU A 156 4.65 7.04 -14.48
C GLU A 156 3.55 6.17 -15.08
N PRO A 157 3.24 4.96 -14.58
CA PRO A 157 2.20 4.11 -15.14
C PRO A 157 0.78 4.56 -14.80
N LEU A 158 0.58 5.57 -13.97
CA LEU A 158 -0.75 6.15 -13.77
C LEU A 158 -1.25 6.85 -15.03
N ARG A 159 -2.53 6.70 -15.34
CA ARG A 159 -3.22 7.53 -16.35
C ARG A 159 -3.20 8.99 -15.94
N PRO A 160 -3.27 9.95 -16.89
CA PRO A 160 -3.56 11.34 -16.54
C PRO A 160 -4.83 11.41 -15.67
N GLY A 161 -4.74 12.10 -14.53
CA GLY A 161 -5.82 12.15 -13.54
C GLY A 161 -5.95 10.93 -12.63
N GLY A 162 -5.11 9.90 -12.80
CA GLY A 162 -5.07 8.73 -11.93
C GLY A 162 -4.51 9.04 -10.54
N HIS A 163 -4.78 8.17 -9.58
CA HIS A 163 -4.48 8.40 -8.17
C HIS A 163 -3.51 7.37 -7.60
N CYS A 164 -2.74 7.81 -6.60
CA CYS A 164 -2.04 6.93 -5.67
C CYS A 164 -2.63 7.11 -4.28
N LEU A 165 -3.03 6.03 -3.62
CA LEU A 165 -3.58 6.04 -2.27
C LEU A 165 -2.84 5.04 -1.39
N ILE A 166 -2.37 5.49 -0.25
CA ILE A 166 -1.56 4.71 0.68
C ILE A 166 -2.20 4.69 2.06
N GLY A 167 -2.29 3.49 2.65
CA GLY A 167 -2.53 3.30 4.08
C GLY A 167 -1.29 2.66 4.71
N ASP A 168 -0.62 3.34 5.63
CA ASP A 168 0.60 2.81 6.25
C ASP A 168 0.80 3.39 7.65
N HIS A 169 1.91 3.04 8.28
CA HIS A 169 2.35 3.63 9.54
C HIS A 169 3.71 4.31 9.38
N VAL A 170 3.90 5.40 10.10
CA VAL A 170 5.16 6.17 10.02
C VAL A 170 6.32 5.53 10.78
N GLY A 171 6.04 4.54 11.63
CA GLY A 171 7.07 3.90 12.44
C GLY A 171 7.86 4.92 13.25
N THR A 172 9.15 5.07 12.95
CA THR A 172 10.04 6.07 13.53
C THR A 172 10.15 7.35 12.69
N LEU A 173 9.60 7.34 11.47
CA LEU A 173 9.64 8.50 10.57
C LEU A 173 8.37 9.34 10.72
N PRO A 174 8.45 10.67 10.68
CA PRO A 174 7.27 11.52 10.63
C PRO A 174 6.53 11.37 9.30
N LEU A 175 5.22 11.66 9.28
CA LEU A 175 4.38 11.60 8.06
C LEU A 175 4.84 12.57 6.94
N TYR A 176 5.45 13.68 7.32
CA TYR A 176 5.84 14.73 6.40
C TYR A 176 6.77 14.29 5.25
N PRO A 177 7.85 13.49 5.47
CA PRO A 177 8.73 13.04 4.41
C PRO A 177 8.06 12.30 3.27
N PRO A 178 7.20 11.26 3.48
CA PRO A 178 6.50 10.61 2.38
C PRO A 178 5.60 11.56 1.59
N LEU A 179 4.86 12.47 2.24
CA LEU A 179 4.03 13.44 1.51
C LEU A 179 4.89 14.38 0.64
N LYS A 180 6.00 14.87 1.17
CA LYS A 180 6.94 15.70 0.40
C LYS A 180 7.63 14.93 -0.73
N ALA A 181 7.91 13.66 -0.54
CA ALA A 181 8.44 12.82 -1.60
C ALA A 181 7.43 12.60 -2.74
N MET A 182 6.13 12.45 -2.42
CA MET A 182 5.07 12.43 -3.44
C MET A 182 5.05 13.73 -4.26
N GLU A 183 5.07 14.88 -3.59
CA GLU A 183 5.10 16.19 -4.28
C GLU A 183 6.34 16.30 -5.18
N ARG A 184 7.54 15.93 -4.69
CA ARG A 184 8.79 15.97 -5.47
C ARG A 184 8.78 14.99 -6.65
N ALA A 185 8.12 13.84 -6.51
CA ALA A 185 7.94 12.89 -7.60
C ALA A 185 7.02 13.42 -8.71
N GLY A 186 6.19 14.44 -8.42
CA GLY A 186 5.33 15.09 -9.39
C GLY A 186 3.83 14.87 -9.19
N PHE A 187 3.43 14.28 -8.06
CA PHE A 187 2.02 14.23 -7.69
C PHE A 187 1.51 15.63 -7.33
N THR A 188 0.26 15.87 -7.67
CA THR A 188 -0.54 17.04 -7.27
C THR A 188 -1.62 16.63 -6.28
N GLU A 189 -2.24 17.59 -5.60
CA GLU A 189 -3.31 17.33 -4.64
C GLU A 189 -2.90 16.33 -3.55
N VAL A 190 -1.62 16.39 -3.13
CA VAL A 190 -1.09 15.49 -2.09
C VAL A 190 -1.68 15.91 -0.74
N ASP A 191 -2.38 14.97 -0.08
CA ASP A 191 -3.03 15.23 1.20
C ASP A 191 -3.05 13.96 2.07
N CYS A 192 -3.27 14.18 3.37
CA CYS A 192 -3.51 13.14 4.37
C CYS A 192 -5.00 13.12 4.70
N ALA A 193 -5.70 12.08 4.23
CA ALA A 193 -7.14 11.93 4.43
C ALA A 193 -7.48 11.53 5.87
N TRP A 194 -6.61 10.75 6.52
CA TRP A 194 -6.81 10.27 7.88
C TRP A 194 -5.49 10.03 8.59
N ARG A 195 -5.49 10.24 9.90
CA ARG A 195 -4.36 9.90 10.78
C ARG A 195 -4.85 9.56 12.18
N GLN A 196 -4.37 8.43 12.70
CA GLN A 196 -4.56 8.04 14.09
C GLN A 196 -3.29 7.39 14.61
N ASP A 197 -2.74 7.94 15.70
CA ASP A 197 -1.45 7.54 16.26
C ASP A 197 -0.34 7.58 15.20
N ASP A 198 0.26 6.44 14.89
CA ASP A 198 1.29 6.29 13.87
C ASP A 198 0.75 5.89 12.50
N PHE A 199 -0.54 5.58 12.40
CA PHE A 199 -1.17 5.17 11.14
C PHE A 199 -1.75 6.35 10.39
N PHE A 200 -1.76 6.25 9.07
CA PHE A 200 -2.29 7.28 8.20
C PHE A 200 -2.87 6.70 6.89
N VAL A 201 -3.76 7.44 6.30
CA VAL A 201 -4.17 7.30 4.90
C VAL A 201 -3.84 8.60 4.19
N ALA A 202 -3.07 8.51 3.12
CA ALA A 202 -2.67 9.67 2.33
C ALA A 202 -2.63 9.33 0.85
N GLY A 203 -2.68 10.34 0.01
CA GLY A 203 -2.65 10.12 -1.42
C GLY A 203 -2.30 11.36 -2.21
N GLY A 204 -2.26 11.18 -3.52
CA GLY A 204 -2.02 12.24 -4.50
C GLY A 204 -2.52 11.83 -5.87
N ARG A 205 -2.52 12.78 -6.79
CA ARG A 205 -3.06 12.63 -8.14
C ARG A 205 -2.01 12.95 -9.19
N LYS A 206 -1.98 12.17 -10.27
CA LYS A 206 -1.25 12.55 -11.47
C LYS A 206 -2.00 13.68 -12.19
N SER A 207 -1.32 14.73 -12.58
CA SER A 207 -1.94 15.81 -13.36
C SER A 207 -2.67 15.26 -14.58
N PRO A 208 -3.84 15.84 -14.95
CA PRO A 208 -4.60 15.48 -16.14
C PRO A 208 -3.83 15.60 -17.44
#